data_459830499818d57b04ba122436f26186
#
_entry.id   459830499818d57b04ba122436f26186
#
_cell.length_a   1.000
_cell.length_b   1.000
_cell.length_c   1.000
_cell.angle_alpha   90.00
_cell.angle_beta   90.00
_cell.angle_gamma   90.00
#
_symmetry.space_group_name_H-M   'P 1'
#
loop_
_entity.id
_entity.type
_entity.pdbx_description
1 polymer ?
#
loop_
_entity_poly.entity_id
_entity_poly.type
_entity_poly.pdbx_seq_one_letter_code
_entity_poly.pdbx_strand_id
1 'polypeptide(L)'
;MYFYPGSKQIVNIIRVIKFLSLPALDTGRPWVHLRKVVRTPSIAMFIQTEATPNPATLKFLPGREVMGEGAVADFPSAETAGRSPLAKALFEIPEVSRVFFGADFISVTKRDGDWKHLKPSILGTVMEHFTRGLPLMEGAADETEETYNDEDSDVVAQIKELIETRVRPAVAQDGGDIIFKGFDGSSGVVSLHLQGSCAGCPSSTMTLKNGIENMLRHYVPEVTAVEAV
;
A
#
# COMPACT_ATOMS: atom_id res chain seq x y z
N MET A 1 20.62 16.54 43.49
CA MET A 1 20.05 17.61 44.30
C MET A 1 20.06 18.90 43.45
N TYR A 2 19.03 19.10 42.59
CA TYR A 2 18.75 20.37 41.99
C TYR A 2 17.24 20.49 41.80
N PHE A 3 16.67 21.39 42.59
CA PHE A 3 15.28 21.85 42.57
C PHE A 3 15.03 22.75 41.38
N TYR A 4 13.87 22.63 40.71
CA TYR A 4 13.31 23.68 39.87
C TYR A 4 11.89 23.97 40.31
N PRO A 5 11.57 25.18 40.74
CA PRO A 5 10.21 25.64 41.00
C PRO A 5 9.76 26.58 39.87
N GLY A 6 8.48 26.56 39.53
CA GLY A 6 7.95 27.63 38.68
C GLY A 6 6.54 27.41 38.13
N SER A 7 5.56 27.33 39.04
CA SER A 7 4.16 27.60 38.70
C SER A 7 3.96 29.11 38.48
N LYS A 8 3.37 29.52 37.35
CA LYS A 8 2.74 30.83 37.21
C LYS A 8 1.35 30.68 36.60
N GLN A 9 0.39 30.99 37.42
CA GLN A 9 -1.01 31.27 37.17
C GLN A 9 -1.16 32.30 36.07
N ILE A 10 -2.07 32.06 35.11
CA ILE A 10 -2.58 33.11 34.24
C ILE A 10 -4.00 33.43 34.68
N VAL A 11 -4.08 34.65 35.15
CA VAL A 11 -5.24 35.31 35.76
C VAL A 11 -6.29 35.62 34.69
N ASN A 12 -7.55 35.31 35.02
CA ASN A 12 -8.77 35.75 34.36
C ASN A 12 -8.82 37.27 34.19
N ILE A 13 -9.03 37.73 32.97
CA ILE A 13 -9.51 39.08 32.69
C ILE A 13 -10.87 38.97 32.00
N ILE A 14 -11.92 38.96 32.80
CA ILE A 14 -13.29 39.23 32.37
C ILE A 14 -13.41 40.74 32.26
N ARG A 15 -13.47 41.25 31.01
CA ARG A 15 -13.80 42.66 30.79
C ARG A 15 -15.24 42.77 30.30
N VAL A 16 -16.05 43.30 31.21
CA VAL A 16 -17.44 43.70 31.06
C VAL A 16 -17.56 44.69 29.88
N ILE A 17 -18.31 44.36 28.87
CA ILE A 17 -18.74 45.31 27.84
C ILE A 17 -20.20 45.60 28.06
N LYS A 18 -20.46 46.88 28.37
CA LYS A 18 -21.77 47.47 28.59
C LYS A 18 -22.69 47.31 27.39
N PHE A 19 -23.90 46.89 27.67
CA PHE A 19 -25.06 46.98 26.78
C PHE A 19 -25.31 48.41 26.39
N LEU A 20 -25.24 48.71 25.08
CA LEU A 20 -25.86 49.85 24.45
C LEU A 20 -27.00 49.33 23.59
N SER A 21 -28.21 49.71 24.01
CA SER A 21 -29.47 49.45 23.32
C SER A 21 -29.48 50.21 21.98
N LEU A 22 -29.67 49.51 20.88
CA LEU A 22 -30.03 50.06 19.59
C LEU A 22 -31.41 49.55 19.17
N PRO A 23 -32.25 50.40 18.54
CA PRO A 23 -33.62 50.04 18.26
C PRO A 23 -33.77 49.07 17.12
N ALA A 24 -34.80 48.25 17.21
CA ALA A 24 -35.24 47.30 16.16
C ALA A 24 -35.59 48.03 14.86
N LEU A 25 -34.90 47.68 13.79
CA LEU A 25 -35.37 47.89 12.42
C LEU A 25 -35.82 46.55 11.86
N ASP A 26 -37.11 46.38 11.88
CA ASP A 26 -37.83 45.32 11.19
C ASP A 26 -37.75 45.58 9.66
N THR A 27 -36.97 44.77 8.96
CA THR A 27 -37.04 44.65 7.52
C THR A 27 -37.07 43.19 7.15
N GLY A 28 -38.30 42.67 6.95
CA GLY A 28 -38.58 41.33 6.48
C GLY A 28 -37.91 41.01 5.14
N ARG A 29 -36.69 40.52 5.20
CA ARG A 29 -36.04 39.84 4.09
C ARG A 29 -35.72 38.41 4.51
N PRO A 30 -36.18 37.42 3.75
CA PRO A 30 -35.81 36.04 4.03
C PRO A 30 -34.29 35.89 3.90
N TRP A 31 -33.60 35.47 4.97
CA TRP A 31 -32.21 35.09 4.96
C TRP A 31 -32.04 33.89 4.05
N VAL A 32 -31.74 34.15 2.80
CA VAL A 32 -31.19 33.12 1.91
C VAL A 32 -29.85 32.75 2.45
N HIS A 33 -29.79 31.62 3.16
CA HIS A 33 -28.54 31.00 3.52
C HIS A 33 -27.79 30.59 2.23
N LEU A 34 -27.00 31.51 1.71
CA LEU A 34 -25.93 31.19 0.75
C LEU A 34 -24.99 30.23 1.47
N ARG A 35 -25.29 28.94 1.38
CA ARG A 35 -24.27 27.94 1.65
C ARG A 35 -23.12 28.25 0.71
N LYS A 36 -22.06 28.87 1.24
CA LYS A 36 -20.78 28.93 0.57
C LYS A 36 -20.41 27.49 0.26
N VAL A 37 -20.64 27.06 -0.96
CA VAL A 37 -20.06 25.85 -1.49
C VAL A 37 -18.56 26.13 -1.52
N VAL A 38 -17.89 25.75 -0.46
CA VAL A 38 -16.43 25.68 -0.46
C VAL A 38 -16.10 24.58 -1.45
N ARG A 39 -15.88 24.98 -2.71
CA ARG A 39 -15.22 24.12 -3.66
C ARG A 39 -13.82 23.90 -3.10
N THR A 40 -13.63 22.80 -2.39
CA THR A 40 -12.28 22.26 -2.18
C THR A 40 -11.67 22.14 -3.57
N PRO A 41 -10.46 22.70 -3.80
CA PRO A 41 -9.78 22.50 -5.06
C PRO A 41 -9.66 20.98 -5.24
N SER A 42 -10.30 20.44 -6.28
CA SER A 42 -10.04 19.11 -6.74
C SER A 42 -8.57 19.10 -7.13
N ILE A 43 -7.71 18.58 -6.27
CA ILE A 43 -6.33 18.26 -6.64
C ILE A 43 -6.51 17.21 -7.73
N ALA A 44 -6.22 17.61 -8.99
CA ALA A 44 -6.27 16.68 -10.10
C ALA A 44 -5.29 15.56 -9.76
N MET A 45 -5.82 14.38 -9.41
CA MET A 45 -5.02 13.21 -9.15
C MET A 45 -4.39 12.79 -10.47
N PHE A 46 -3.08 12.79 -10.53
CA PHE A 46 -2.33 12.30 -11.68
C PHE A 46 -1.75 10.93 -11.35
N ILE A 47 -2.26 9.90 -12.02
CA ILE A 47 -1.79 8.53 -11.83
C ILE A 47 -0.77 8.22 -12.91
N GLN A 48 0.47 7.99 -12.50
CA GLN A 48 1.53 7.52 -13.41
C GLN A 48 1.43 6.02 -13.63
N THR A 49 1.95 5.54 -14.74
CA THR A 49 2.03 4.10 -15.03
C THR A 49 3.43 3.71 -15.41
N GLU A 50 3.93 2.63 -14.83
CA GLU A 50 5.25 2.07 -15.09
C GLU A 50 5.13 0.63 -15.59
N ALA A 51 6.00 0.27 -16.52
CA ALA A 51 6.13 -1.12 -16.95
C ALA A 51 6.86 -1.92 -15.86
N THR A 52 6.49 -3.19 -15.73
CA THR A 52 7.17 -4.14 -14.86
C THR A 52 7.92 -5.18 -15.70
N PRO A 53 8.84 -5.97 -15.11
CA PRO A 53 9.47 -7.09 -15.80
C PRO A 53 8.48 -8.15 -16.31
N ASN A 54 7.30 -8.20 -15.70
CA ASN A 54 6.19 -9.02 -16.16
C ASN A 54 5.34 -8.24 -17.19
N PRO A 55 5.36 -8.57 -18.48
CA PRO A 55 4.63 -7.84 -19.52
C PRO A 55 3.10 -7.89 -19.35
N ALA A 56 2.60 -8.87 -18.59
CA ALA A 56 1.19 -8.96 -18.23
C ALA A 56 0.80 -8.05 -17.07
N THR A 57 1.75 -7.36 -16.43
CA THR A 57 1.50 -6.50 -15.26
C THR A 57 1.92 -5.06 -15.53
N LEU A 58 1.10 -4.11 -15.09
CA LEU A 58 1.46 -2.69 -15.01
C LEU A 58 1.35 -2.19 -13.60
N LYS A 59 2.25 -1.29 -13.24
CA LYS A 59 2.28 -0.58 -11.97
C LYS A 59 1.64 0.80 -12.14
N PHE A 60 0.73 1.14 -11.27
CA PHE A 60 0.00 2.41 -11.22
C PHE A 60 0.39 3.15 -9.95
N LEU A 61 0.84 4.40 -10.10
CA LEU A 61 1.28 5.25 -8.99
C LEU A 61 0.29 6.41 -8.85
N PRO A 62 -0.60 6.37 -7.86
CA PRO A 62 -1.59 7.42 -7.66
C PRO A 62 -1.01 8.71 -7.08
N GLY A 63 0.32 8.77 -6.82
CA GLY A 63 0.99 9.93 -6.25
C GLY A 63 0.65 10.17 -4.77
N ARG A 64 0.23 9.13 -4.09
CA ARG A 64 -0.11 9.10 -2.66
C ARG A 64 0.09 7.71 -2.10
N GLU A 65 0.13 7.64 -0.79
CA GLU A 65 0.18 6.38 -0.07
C GLU A 65 -1.04 5.50 -0.41
N VAL A 66 -0.80 4.22 -0.63
CA VAL A 66 -1.79 3.17 -0.87
C VAL A 66 -1.94 2.33 0.38
N MET A 67 -1.02 1.42 0.68
CA MET A 67 -1.05 0.61 1.92
C MET A 67 -0.18 1.20 3.03
N GLY A 68 0.80 2.02 2.68
CA GLY A 68 1.81 2.52 3.59
C GLY A 68 3.05 1.66 3.67
N GLU A 69 4.06 2.17 4.36
CA GLU A 69 5.37 1.52 4.45
C GLU A 69 5.27 0.16 5.15
N GLY A 70 5.85 -0.86 4.53
CA GLY A 70 5.86 -2.23 5.06
C GLY A 70 4.56 -3.02 4.87
N ALA A 71 3.44 -2.37 4.51
CA ALA A 71 2.17 -3.05 4.30
C ALA A 71 1.93 -3.37 2.81
N VAL A 72 1.39 -4.55 2.56
CA VAL A 72 1.01 -5.00 1.22
C VAL A 72 -0.29 -5.79 1.27
N ALA A 73 -0.99 -5.86 0.14
CA ALA A 73 -2.14 -6.75 -0.01
C ALA A 73 -2.16 -7.37 -1.40
N ASP A 74 -2.21 -8.69 -1.46
CA ASP A 74 -2.26 -9.45 -2.71
C ASP A 74 -3.63 -10.10 -2.90
N PHE A 75 -4.15 -9.93 -4.10
CA PHE A 75 -5.44 -10.46 -4.53
C PHE A 75 -5.22 -11.30 -5.79
N PRO A 76 -4.88 -12.59 -5.66
CA PRO A 76 -4.61 -13.48 -6.79
C PRO A 76 -5.85 -13.81 -7.61
N SER A 77 -7.06 -13.52 -7.09
CA SER A 77 -8.33 -13.72 -7.79
C SER A 77 -9.43 -12.81 -7.24
N ALA A 78 -10.56 -12.74 -7.95
CA ALA A 78 -11.73 -11.95 -7.52
C ALA A 78 -12.30 -12.42 -6.17
N GLU A 79 -12.20 -13.71 -5.86
CA GLU A 79 -12.68 -14.28 -4.60
C GLU A 79 -11.92 -13.75 -3.39
N THR A 80 -10.63 -13.42 -3.58
CA THR A 80 -9.79 -12.87 -2.51
C THR A 80 -9.99 -11.37 -2.29
N ALA A 81 -10.64 -10.67 -3.24
CA ALA A 81 -10.88 -9.23 -3.19
C ALA A 81 -11.93 -8.80 -2.15
N GLY A 82 -12.54 -9.76 -1.43
CA GLY A 82 -13.67 -9.53 -0.52
C GLY A 82 -13.50 -8.40 0.49
N ARG A 83 -12.26 -8.11 0.90
CA ARG A 83 -11.93 -7.08 1.89
C ARG A 83 -11.54 -5.72 1.30
N SER A 84 -11.48 -5.58 -0.02
CA SER A 84 -11.09 -4.33 -0.65
C SER A 84 -12.10 -3.84 -1.68
N PRO A 85 -12.77 -2.70 -1.42
CA PRO A 85 -13.64 -2.07 -2.40
C PRO A 85 -12.94 -1.78 -3.73
N LEU A 86 -11.67 -1.34 -3.67
CA LEU A 86 -10.89 -1.05 -4.88
C LEU A 86 -10.55 -2.32 -5.64
N ALA A 87 -10.09 -3.37 -4.95
CA ALA A 87 -9.77 -4.64 -5.62
C ALA A 87 -11.02 -5.25 -6.27
N LYS A 88 -12.17 -5.24 -5.58
CA LYS A 88 -13.46 -5.67 -6.16
C LYS A 88 -13.76 -4.92 -7.45
N ALA A 89 -13.70 -3.59 -7.43
CA ALA A 89 -13.98 -2.76 -8.59
C ALA A 89 -13.00 -3.00 -9.75
N LEU A 90 -11.73 -3.28 -9.46
CA LEU A 90 -10.74 -3.62 -10.49
C LEU A 90 -11.02 -4.99 -11.11
N PHE A 91 -11.49 -5.98 -10.34
CA PHE A 91 -11.87 -7.28 -10.86
C PHE A 91 -13.20 -7.28 -11.65
N GLU A 92 -14.00 -6.19 -11.59
CA GLU A 92 -15.13 -6.00 -12.51
C GLU A 92 -14.68 -5.81 -13.98
N ILE A 93 -13.40 -5.50 -14.21
CA ILE A 93 -12.78 -5.47 -15.53
C ILE A 93 -12.40 -6.91 -15.90
N PRO A 94 -13.05 -7.52 -16.91
CA PRO A 94 -12.97 -8.98 -17.16
C PRO A 94 -11.55 -9.51 -17.42
N GLU A 95 -10.69 -8.66 -17.97
CA GLU A 95 -9.31 -9.01 -18.31
C GLU A 95 -8.35 -8.96 -17.11
N VAL A 96 -8.76 -8.39 -15.99
CA VAL A 96 -7.95 -8.35 -14.76
C VAL A 96 -7.93 -9.74 -14.13
N SER A 97 -6.73 -10.24 -13.86
CA SER A 97 -6.52 -11.56 -13.26
C SER A 97 -5.91 -11.50 -11.87
N ARG A 98 -5.17 -10.45 -11.55
CA ARG A 98 -4.57 -10.23 -10.22
C ARG A 98 -4.45 -8.75 -9.93
N VAL A 99 -4.63 -8.39 -8.67
CA VAL A 99 -4.42 -7.04 -8.15
C VAL A 99 -3.48 -7.13 -6.95
N PHE A 100 -2.54 -6.21 -6.85
CA PHE A 100 -1.62 -6.12 -5.73
C PHE A 100 -1.48 -4.66 -5.29
N PHE A 101 -1.53 -4.41 -3.99
CA PHE A 101 -1.31 -3.11 -3.39
C PHE A 101 0.01 -3.10 -2.64
N GLY A 102 0.90 -2.20 -3.02
CA GLY A 102 2.13 -1.90 -2.32
C GLY A 102 2.00 -0.63 -1.48
N ALA A 103 3.12 -0.13 -0.98
CA ALA A 103 3.16 1.05 -0.12
C ALA A 103 2.52 2.29 -0.77
N ASP A 104 2.90 2.61 -2.00
CA ASP A 104 2.50 3.80 -2.77
C ASP A 104 2.06 3.49 -4.20
N PHE A 105 1.85 2.21 -4.52
CA PHE A 105 1.51 1.75 -5.87
C PHE A 105 0.46 0.64 -5.87
N ILE A 106 -0.14 0.45 -7.04
CA ILE A 106 -1.08 -0.62 -7.35
C ILE A 106 -0.54 -1.36 -8.57
N SER A 107 -0.32 -2.66 -8.48
CA SER A 107 0.00 -3.50 -9.64
C SER A 107 -1.26 -4.24 -10.10
N VAL A 108 -1.54 -4.18 -11.39
CA VAL A 108 -2.64 -4.89 -12.01
C VAL A 108 -2.08 -5.83 -13.06
N THR A 109 -2.42 -7.10 -12.95
CA THR A 109 -2.05 -8.13 -13.92
C THR A 109 -3.25 -8.48 -14.77
N LYS A 110 -3.07 -8.47 -16.08
CA LYS A 110 -4.10 -8.89 -17.03
C LYS A 110 -3.94 -10.36 -17.39
N ARG A 111 -5.05 -11.00 -17.71
CA ARG A 111 -5.08 -12.34 -18.29
C ARG A 111 -4.74 -12.31 -19.79
N ASP A 112 -5.39 -11.41 -20.50
CA ASP A 112 -5.22 -11.16 -21.93
C ASP A 112 -5.56 -9.70 -22.30
N GLY A 113 -5.76 -9.39 -23.58
CA GLY A 113 -6.12 -8.04 -24.04
C GLY A 113 -4.94 -7.07 -24.19
N ASP A 114 -5.24 -5.87 -24.69
CA ASP A 114 -4.25 -4.80 -24.93
C ASP A 114 -4.34 -3.74 -23.82
N TRP A 115 -3.21 -3.37 -23.26
CA TRP A 115 -3.08 -2.30 -22.29
C TRP A 115 -3.68 -0.96 -22.73
N LYS A 116 -3.72 -0.70 -24.05
CA LYS A 116 -4.33 0.54 -24.58
C LYS A 116 -5.82 0.65 -24.23
N HIS A 117 -6.51 -0.48 -24.19
CA HIS A 117 -7.94 -0.54 -23.82
C HIS A 117 -8.16 -0.66 -22.33
N LEU A 118 -7.28 -1.34 -21.62
CA LEU A 118 -7.42 -1.60 -20.18
C LEU A 118 -7.03 -0.39 -19.32
N LYS A 119 -5.95 0.31 -19.67
CA LYS A 119 -5.44 1.45 -18.90
C LYS A 119 -6.51 2.50 -18.57
N PRO A 120 -7.32 3.00 -19.51
CA PRO A 120 -8.33 4.01 -19.21
C PRO A 120 -9.35 3.54 -18.18
N SER A 121 -9.80 2.28 -18.25
CA SER A 121 -10.75 1.70 -17.32
C SER A 121 -10.14 1.58 -15.92
N ILE A 122 -8.92 1.03 -15.81
CA ILE A 122 -8.20 0.90 -14.55
C ILE A 122 -7.94 2.28 -13.91
N LEU A 123 -7.44 3.24 -14.70
CA LEU A 123 -7.19 4.61 -14.23
C LEU A 123 -8.48 5.27 -13.73
N GLY A 124 -9.60 5.08 -14.45
CA GLY A 124 -10.92 5.58 -14.04
C GLY A 124 -11.36 4.99 -12.70
N THR A 125 -11.25 3.67 -12.53
CA THR A 125 -11.62 2.97 -11.30
C THR A 125 -10.77 3.43 -10.11
N VAL A 126 -9.45 3.51 -10.28
CA VAL A 126 -8.53 3.98 -9.23
C VAL A 126 -8.82 5.43 -8.86
N MET A 127 -8.99 6.30 -9.86
CA MET A 127 -9.30 7.72 -9.64
C MET A 127 -10.64 7.90 -8.92
N GLU A 128 -11.67 7.17 -9.32
CA GLU A 128 -13.00 7.23 -8.68
C GLU A 128 -12.92 6.81 -7.22
N HIS A 129 -12.25 5.70 -6.93
CA HIS A 129 -12.08 5.19 -5.57
C HIS A 129 -11.46 6.24 -4.64
N PHE A 130 -10.33 6.81 -5.03
CA PHE A 130 -9.63 7.82 -4.22
C PHE A 130 -10.38 9.16 -4.15
N THR A 131 -11.09 9.55 -5.22
CA THR A 131 -11.91 10.77 -5.22
C THR A 131 -13.10 10.65 -4.27
N ARG A 132 -13.68 9.46 -4.17
CA ARG A 132 -14.78 9.17 -3.23
C ARG A 132 -14.30 9.01 -1.79
N GLY A 133 -13.00 8.89 -1.56
CA GLY A 133 -12.42 8.68 -0.23
C GLY A 133 -12.84 7.36 0.40
N LEU A 134 -13.04 6.32 -0.40
CA LEU A 134 -13.39 4.99 0.08
C LEU A 134 -12.19 4.35 0.78
N PRO A 135 -12.40 3.51 1.80
CA PRO A 135 -11.33 2.77 2.44
C PRO A 135 -10.72 1.78 1.46
N LEU A 136 -9.41 1.63 1.50
CA LEU A 136 -8.70 0.66 0.67
C LEU A 136 -9.00 -0.77 1.09
N MET A 137 -9.04 -0.99 2.41
CA MET A 137 -9.36 -2.27 3.04
C MET A 137 -10.55 -2.10 3.99
N GLU A 138 -11.47 -3.06 3.99
CA GLU A 138 -12.58 -3.17 4.94
C GLU A 138 -12.23 -4.22 6.01
N GLY A 139 -12.43 -3.88 7.28
CA GLY A 139 -12.08 -4.74 8.43
C GLY A 139 -10.67 -4.47 8.97
N ALA A 140 -10.31 -5.13 10.07
CA ALA A 140 -8.95 -5.10 10.59
C ALA A 140 -8.00 -5.67 9.52
N ALA A 141 -6.88 -5.00 9.29
CA ALA A 141 -5.78 -5.59 8.57
C ALA A 141 -5.49 -6.94 9.25
N ASP A 142 -5.51 -8.05 8.50
CA ASP A 142 -4.73 -9.20 8.93
C ASP A 142 -3.29 -8.70 8.84
N GLU A 143 -2.77 -8.25 9.97
CA GLU A 143 -1.35 -8.18 10.15
C GLU A 143 -0.89 -9.61 9.86
N THR A 144 -0.32 -9.83 8.68
CA THR A 144 0.57 -10.97 8.48
C THR A 144 1.75 -10.66 9.39
N GLU A 145 1.56 -10.93 10.69
CA GLU A 145 2.66 -11.02 11.62
C GLU A 145 3.61 -12.04 11.00
N GLU A 146 4.68 -11.53 10.43
CA GLU A 146 5.88 -12.33 10.30
C GLU A 146 6.25 -12.64 11.73
N THR A 147 5.81 -13.78 12.23
CA THR A 147 6.16 -14.27 13.56
C THR A 147 7.67 -14.47 13.56
N TYR A 148 8.37 -13.47 14.08
CA TYR A 148 9.72 -13.66 14.55
C TYR A 148 9.59 -14.60 15.75
N ASN A 149 9.78 -15.88 15.52
CA ASN A 149 9.93 -16.82 16.61
C ASN A 149 11.29 -16.54 17.25
N ASP A 150 11.33 -16.35 18.55
CA ASP A 150 12.57 -16.23 19.34
C ASP A 150 13.49 -17.47 19.19
N GLU A 151 13.04 -18.51 18.52
CA GLU A 151 13.75 -19.76 18.21
C GLU A 151 14.39 -19.76 16.80
N ASP A 152 14.29 -18.66 16.04
CA ASP A 152 14.96 -18.59 14.75
C ASP A 152 16.47 -18.74 14.93
N SER A 153 17.06 -19.68 14.19
CA SER A 153 18.51 -19.82 14.17
C SER A 153 19.14 -18.54 13.59
N ASP A 154 20.40 -18.23 13.97
CA ASP A 154 21.14 -17.08 13.44
C ASP A 154 21.09 -17.01 11.90
N VAL A 155 21.07 -18.18 11.26
CA VAL A 155 20.96 -18.31 9.79
C VAL A 155 19.62 -17.79 9.28
N VAL A 156 18.51 -18.15 9.92
CA VAL A 156 17.16 -17.69 9.52
C VAL A 156 17.03 -16.20 9.74
N ALA A 157 17.51 -15.67 10.84
CA ALA A 157 17.51 -14.24 11.11
C ALA A 157 18.27 -13.45 10.03
N GLN A 158 19.45 -13.95 9.64
CA GLN A 158 20.26 -13.34 8.57
C GLN A 158 19.57 -13.40 7.20
N ILE A 159 18.92 -14.53 6.87
CA ILE A 159 18.14 -14.67 5.63
C ILE A 159 16.99 -13.64 5.61
N LYS A 160 16.21 -13.54 6.69
CA LYS A 160 15.12 -12.56 6.82
C LYS A 160 15.62 -11.12 6.65
N GLU A 161 16.70 -10.75 7.33
CA GLU A 161 17.30 -9.41 7.23
C GLU A 161 17.72 -9.08 5.79
N LEU A 162 18.35 -10.03 5.08
CA LEU A 162 18.74 -9.83 3.69
C LEU A 162 17.52 -9.66 2.76
N ILE A 163 16.49 -10.45 2.98
CA ILE A 163 15.24 -10.32 2.22
C ILE A 163 14.62 -8.94 2.44
N GLU A 164 14.48 -8.52 3.70
CA GLU A 164 13.88 -7.23 4.06
C GLU A 164 14.68 -6.04 3.52
N THR A 165 15.99 -6.04 3.72
CA THR A 165 16.82 -4.87 3.43
C THR A 165 17.26 -4.76 1.98
N ARG A 166 17.34 -5.86 1.24
CA ARG A 166 17.90 -5.89 -0.11
C ARG A 166 16.92 -6.38 -1.18
N VAL A 167 16.13 -7.42 -0.86
CA VAL A 167 15.26 -8.05 -1.87
C VAL A 167 13.95 -7.31 -2.00
N ARG A 168 13.21 -7.11 -0.90
CA ARG A 168 11.89 -6.48 -0.93
C ARG A 168 11.90 -5.07 -1.56
N PRO A 169 12.88 -4.18 -1.27
CA PRO A 169 12.91 -2.86 -1.93
C PRO A 169 13.09 -2.96 -3.45
N ALA A 170 13.91 -3.90 -3.93
CA ALA A 170 14.11 -4.10 -5.38
C ALA A 170 12.84 -4.67 -6.05
N VAL A 171 12.21 -5.63 -5.41
CA VAL A 171 10.97 -6.27 -5.90
C VAL A 171 9.79 -5.31 -5.90
N ALA A 172 9.71 -4.41 -4.91
CA ALA A 172 8.70 -3.34 -4.87
C ALA A 172 8.84 -2.37 -6.04
N GLN A 173 10.08 -2.07 -6.49
CA GLN A 173 10.29 -1.27 -7.71
C GLN A 173 9.68 -1.98 -8.92
N ASP A 174 9.76 -3.29 -8.98
CA ASP A 174 9.18 -4.12 -10.04
C ASP A 174 7.66 -4.38 -9.86
N GLY A 175 7.05 -3.82 -8.83
CA GLY A 175 5.60 -3.89 -8.60
C GLY A 175 5.09 -5.16 -7.94
N GLY A 176 5.93 -5.84 -7.18
CA GLY A 176 5.59 -7.04 -6.42
C GLY A 176 6.14 -7.03 -5.00
N ASP A 177 6.08 -8.17 -4.33
CA ASP A 177 6.66 -8.42 -3.02
C ASP A 177 7.05 -9.89 -2.86
N ILE A 178 7.84 -10.17 -1.81
CA ILE A 178 8.32 -11.50 -1.46
C ILE A 178 8.15 -11.73 0.04
N ILE A 179 7.56 -12.87 0.38
CA ILE A 179 7.41 -13.31 1.77
C ILE A 179 8.30 -14.53 1.99
N PHE A 180 9.12 -14.48 3.04
CA PHE A 180 9.85 -15.63 3.53
C PHE A 180 8.86 -16.66 4.12
N LYS A 181 8.94 -17.92 3.72
CA LYS A 181 8.09 -19.01 4.20
C LYS A 181 8.84 -20.03 5.06
N GLY A 182 10.15 -20.15 4.87
CA GLY A 182 10.94 -21.07 5.68
C GLY A 182 12.33 -21.32 5.12
N PHE A 183 13.16 -21.93 5.95
CA PHE A 183 14.47 -22.44 5.60
C PHE A 183 14.62 -23.87 6.12
N ASP A 184 14.93 -24.78 5.25
CA ASP A 184 15.26 -26.16 5.64
C ASP A 184 16.76 -26.28 5.85
N GLY A 185 17.20 -26.30 7.11
CA GLY A 185 18.60 -26.40 7.47
C GLY A 185 19.28 -27.72 7.08
N SER A 186 18.50 -28.77 6.72
CA SER A 186 19.06 -30.06 6.28
C SER A 186 19.42 -30.07 4.80
N SER A 187 18.65 -29.40 3.97
CA SER A 187 18.85 -29.28 2.53
C SER A 187 19.45 -27.95 2.11
N GLY A 188 19.38 -26.92 2.97
CA GLY A 188 19.80 -25.55 2.65
C GLY A 188 18.83 -24.83 1.72
N VAL A 189 17.56 -25.26 1.63
CA VAL A 189 16.57 -24.68 0.75
C VAL A 189 15.79 -23.58 1.46
N VAL A 190 15.72 -22.40 0.82
CA VAL A 190 14.88 -21.29 1.26
C VAL A 190 13.58 -21.27 0.45
N SER A 191 12.45 -21.29 1.12
CA SER A 191 11.11 -21.21 0.52
C SER A 191 10.60 -19.76 0.57
N LEU A 192 10.23 -19.21 -0.60
CA LEU A 192 9.73 -17.86 -0.76
C LEU A 192 8.36 -17.86 -1.44
N HIS A 193 7.45 -17.02 -0.98
CA HIS A 193 6.19 -16.77 -1.67
C HIS A 193 6.25 -15.44 -2.43
N LEU A 194 6.01 -15.51 -3.75
CA LEU A 194 6.06 -14.36 -4.64
C LEU A 194 4.68 -13.75 -4.83
N GLN A 195 4.60 -12.41 -4.74
CA GLN A 195 3.35 -11.67 -4.85
C GLN A 195 3.40 -10.59 -5.93
N GLY A 196 2.23 -10.09 -6.33
CA GLY A 196 2.11 -9.02 -7.32
C GLY A 196 2.68 -9.38 -8.69
N SER A 197 3.51 -8.50 -9.26
CA SER A 197 4.12 -8.69 -10.59
C SER A 197 5.09 -9.88 -10.66
N CYS A 198 5.64 -10.30 -9.52
CA CYS A 198 6.60 -11.40 -9.42
C CYS A 198 5.93 -12.75 -9.55
N ALA A 199 4.62 -12.83 -9.32
CA ALA A 199 3.85 -14.04 -9.47
C ALA A 199 3.35 -14.23 -10.92
N GLY A 200 3.34 -15.48 -11.38
CA GLY A 200 2.64 -15.86 -12.61
C GLY A 200 3.38 -15.66 -13.94
N CYS A 201 4.61 -15.14 -13.96
CA CYS A 201 5.43 -15.07 -15.17
C CYS A 201 6.65 -15.99 -15.04
N PRO A 202 6.70 -17.14 -15.75
CA PRO A 202 7.78 -18.11 -15.59
C PRO A 202 9.18 -17.55 -15.84
N SER A 203 9.33 -16.64 -16.82
CA SER A 203 10.64 -16.07 -17.16
C SER A 203 11.14 -15.05 -16.13
N SER A 204 10.29 -14.18 -15.65
CA SER A 204 10.66 -13.21 -14.60
C SER A 204 10.85 -13.90 -13.25
N THR A 205 10.01 -14.87 -12.90
CA THR A 205 10.14 -15.68 -11.69
C THR A 205 11.48 -16.42 -11.65
N MET A 206 11.89 -17.05 -12.77
CA MET A 206 13.16 -17.76 -12.84
C MET A 206 14.37 -16.82 -12.65
N THR A 207 14.37 -15.67 -13.31
CA THR A 207 15.44 -14.67 -13.22
C THR A 207 15.54 -14.12 -11.80
N LEU A 208 14.40 -13.77 -11.19
CA LEU A 208 14.32 -13.26 -9.83
C LEU A 208 14.79 -14.30 -8.82
N LYS A 209 14.29 -15.53 -8.92
CA LYS A 209 14.72 -16.67 -8.09
C LYS A 209 16.24 -16.86 -8.12
N ASN A 210 16.82 -16.92 -9.32
CA ASN A 210 18.27 -17.11 -9.49
C ASN A 210 19.06 -15.93 -8.90
N GLY A 211 18.56 -14.70 -9.05
CA GLY A 211 19.18 -13.51 -8.48
C GLY A 211 19.19 -13.55 -6.95
N ILE A 212 18.06 -13.91 -6.35
CA ILE A 212 17.93 -14.05 -4.89
C ILE A 212 18.82 -15.20 -4.37
N GLU A 213 18.78 -16.35 -5.04
CA GLU A 213 19.61 -17.51 -4.68
C GLU A 213 21.10 -17.14 -4.68
N ASN A 214 21.59 -16.52 -5.74
CA ASN A 214 22.98 -16.08 -5.81
C ASN A 214 23.35 -15.09 -4.70
N MET A 215 22.46 -14.16 -4.40
CA MET A 215 22.67 -13.19 -3.35
C MET A 215 22.69 -13.85 -1.98
N LEU A 216 21.70 -14.70 -1.65
CA LEU A 216 21.65 -15.42 -0.38
C LEU A 216 22.84 -16.32 -0.19
N ARG A 217 23.22 -17.12 -1.18
CA ARG A 217 24.41 -18.00 -1.12
C ARG A 217 25.72 -17.23 -0.90
N HIS A 218 25.79 -15.99 -1.36
CA HIS A 218 26.97 -15.16 -1.14
C HIS A 218 27.14 -14.72 0.32
N TYR A 219 26.02 -14.40 1.00
CA TYR A 219 26.03 -13.90 2.37
C TYR A 219 25.78 -14.99 3.42
N VAL A 220 25.09 -16.06 3.05
CA VAL A 220 24.66 -17.17 3.90
C VAL A 220 25.08 -18.47 3.22
N PRO A 221 26.31 -19.00 3.52
CA PRO A 221 26.82 -20.18 2.85
C PRO A 221 25.98 -21.45 3.03
N GLU A 222 25.15 -21.51 4.06
CA GLU A 222 24.21 -22.60 4.35
C GLU A 222 23.10 -22.71 3.32
N VAL A 223 22.81 -21.62 2.56
CA VAL A 223 21.79 -21.63 1.52
C VAL A 223 22.34 -22.31 0.27
N THR A 224 21.65 -23.35 -0.17
CA THR A 224 22.00 -24.12 -1.39
C THR A 224 21.08 -23.78 -2.54
N ALA A 225 19.80 -23.52 -2.29
CA ALA A 225 18.80 -23.21 -3.30
C ALA A 225 17.67 -22.32 -2.74
N VAL A 226 16.95 -21.67 -3.66
CA VAL A 226 15.71 -20.93 -3.37
C VAL A 226 14.57 -21.58 -4.13
N GLU A 227 13.42 -21.75 -3.52
CA GLU A 227 12.20 -22.26 -4.14
C GLU A 227 11.04 -21.27 -3.98
N ALA A 228 10.26 -21.12 -5.05
CA ALA A 228 9.02 -20.35 -5.02
C ALA A 228 7.84 -21.29 -4.71
N VAL A 229 7.08 -20.98 -3.68
CA VAL A 229 5.93 -21.76 -3.17
C VAL A 229 4.66 -20.92 -3.17
#